data_030e3818f8ee986f0c242d89a28b4757
#
_entry.id   030e3818f8ee986f0c242d89a28b4757
#
_cell.length_a   1.000
_cell.length_b   1.000
_cell.length_c   1.000
_cell.angle_alpha   90.00
_cell.angle_beta   90.00
_cell.angle_gamma   90.00
#
_symmetry.space_group_name_H-M   'P 1'
#
loop_
_entity.id
_entity.type
_entity.pdbx_description
1 polymer ?
#
loop_
_entity_poly.entity_id
_entity_poly.type
_entity_poly.pdbx_seq_one_letter_code
_entity_poly.pdbx_strand_id
1 'polypeptide(L)'
;MHLLRFTFENHRSFRDEATLDLTRPTLKTLRPSKGTTWADHIHHVDGIYGANASGKTNVLDALHYMLSAIYGSATSWLENNHFPRKPFALDNESEEAPSSYELEFVHDNIRYEYKFTATNEGILDEVLYEVGQKWRKVFSRSSDGHVNGLPGLPRVAKRELALSRAGQLGFTKAHPVWAGIMNGFDIYRVGERKIRNRINSIAKQLRDHNMDLNELITLARIADTGITDIEIEEPDLPPEVADTIKKLFIKKSSTQRVTREGKTQTGSQNTKEDLADIIAPNLLFHHGKSGRTLEEDDESTGTLAWLALGMAAIDALKEGQVLVVDELGSSLHPQLSHMIIDWFEDRTVNTTGAQLIFTSHDMTLLNIGRGTKANREQIWFVEKSRHGTSELFCLSDFSLQKGSNIVKQYMEGRFGAVPYTISPFVHYLLDDNKHPCLHQRHGDA
;
A
#
# COMPACT_ATOMS: atom_id res chain seq x y z
N MET A 1 14.80 3.85 0.59
CA MET A 1 14.03 5.07 0.28
C MET A 1 13.22 5.48 1.50
N HIS A 2 12.98 6.80 1.74
CA HIS A 2 12.12 7.24 2.86
C HIS A 2 10.98 8.08 2.31
N LEU A 3 9.74 7.73 2.67
CA LEU A 3 8.57 8.56 2.41
C LEU A 3 8.49 9.65 3.48
N LEU A 4 8.36 10.90 3.04
CA LEU A 4 8.19 12.05 3.93
C LEU A 4 6.73 12.45 4.04
N ARG A 5 6.06 12.56 2.89
CA ARG A 5 4.65 13.00 2.82
C ARG A 5 3.98 12.43 1.59
N PHE A 6 2.70 12.12 1.73
CA PHE A 6 1.83 11.76 0.62
C PHE A 6 0.56 12.61 0.69
N THR A 7 0.28 13.37 -0.36
CA THR A 7 -0.91 14.21 -0.49
C THR A 7 -1.72 13.77 -1.70
N PHE A 8 -3.03 13.75 -1.56
CA PHE A 8 -3.93 13.40 -2.65
C PHE A 8 -5.27 14.13 -2.50
N GLU A 9 -5.96 14.31 -3.62
CA GLU A 9 -7.26 14.98 -3.70
C GLU A 9 -8.13 14.29 -4.73
N ASN A 10 -9.45 14.33 -4.51
CA ASN A 10 -10.45 13.76 -5.38
C ASN A 10 -10.18 12.30 -5.73
N HIS A 11 -10.07 11.45 -4.67
CA HIS A 11 -9.84 10.02 -4.82
C HIS A 11 -10.83 9.21 -3.96
N ARG A 12 -11.69 8.40 -4.58
CA ARG A 12 -12.70 7.55 -3.95
C ARG A 12 -13.60 8.32 -2.97
N SER A 13 -13.48 8.07 -1.65
CA SER A 13 -14.27 8.78 -0.64
C SER A 13 -13.66 10.12 -0.18
N PHE A 14 -12.45 10.44 -0.62
CA PHE A 14 -11.80 11.72 -0.36
C PHE A 14 -12.10 12.68 -1.51
N ARG A 15 -12.96 13.66 -1.25
CA ARG A 15 -13.23 14.75 -2.19
C ARG A 15 -12.16 15.81 -2.08
N ASP A 16 -11.91 16.24 -0.87
CA ASP A 16 -11.01 17.33 -0.55
C ASP A 16 -9.56 16.77 -0.33
N GLU A 17 -8.58 17.66 -0.31
CA GLU A 17 -7.18 17.30 -0.10
C GLU A 17 -6.96 16.59 1.22
N ALA A 18 -6.19 15.52 1.20
CA ALA A 18 -5.76 14.76 2.37
C ALA A 18 -4.26 14.53 2.33
N THR A 19 -3.59 14.72 3.47
CA THR A 19 -2.13 14.57 3.58
C THR A 19 -1.77 13.63 4.71
N LEU A 20 -0.97 12.61 4.39
CA LEU A 20 -0.29 11.73 5.35
C LEU A 20 1.15 12.22 5.49
N ASP A 21 1.50 12.84 6.62
CA ASP A 21 2.82 13.41 6.90
C ASP A 21 3.58 12.51 7.87
N LEU A 22 4.67 11.90 7.43
CA LEU A 22 5.52 11.00 8.19
C LEU A 22 6.76 11.69 8.74
N THR A 23 6.84 13.03 8.64
CA THR A 23 7.98 13.77 9.15
C THR A 23 7.83 14.08 10.63
N ARG A 24 8.94 14.02 11.36
CA ARG A 24 8.97 14.49 12.75
C ARG A 24 9.08 16.00 12.81
N PRO A 25 8.51 16.66 13.83
CA PRO A 25 8.65 18.12 14.03
C PRO A 25 10.09 18.61 14.15
N THR A 26 11.05 17.69 14.28
CA THR A 26 12.48 17.99 14.29
C THR A 26 13.03 18.34 12.90
N LEU A 27 12.34 17.98 11.81
CA LEU A 27 12.71 18.36 10.44
C LEU A 27 12.25 19.80 10.15
N LYS A 28 13.06 20.79 10.55
CA LYS A 28 12.73 22.21 10.37
C LYS A 28 13.25 22.81 9.08
N THR A 29 14.07 22.10 8.34
CA THR A 29 14.77 22.56 7.14
C THR A 29 14.62 21.57 6.01
N LEU A 30 15.04 21.95 4.81
CA LEU A 30 14.94 21.09 3.62
C LEU A 30 15.81 19.81 3.72
N ARG A 31 16.75 19.77 4.64
CA ARG A 31 17.68 18.66 4.87
C ARG A 31 17.87 18.42 6.36
N PRO A 32 18.27 17.21 6.78
CA PRO A 32 18.70 16.95 8.14
C PRO A 32 19.77 17.91 8.62
N SER A 33 19.76 18.24 9.91
CA SER A 33 20.82 19.03 10.53
C SER A 33 22.14 18.25 10.59
N LYS A 34 23.26 18.97 10.74
CA LYS A 34 24.58 18.35 10.83
C LYS A 34 24.63 17.32 11.96
N GLY A 35 25.04 16.10 11.64
CA GLY A 35 25.17 15.00 12.60
C GLY A 35 23.91 14.14 12.76
N THR A 36 22.84 14.42 12.00
CA THR A 36 21.65 13.59 11.93
C THR A 36 21.41 13.06 10.49
N THR A 37 20.63 12.00 10.39
CA THR A 37 20.25 11.36 9.11
C THR A 37 18.75 11.60 8.83
N TRP A 38 18.29 11.26 7.65
CA TRP A 38 16.86 11.30 7.32
C TRP A 38 16.03 10.42 8.25
N ALA A 39 16.53 9.23 8.59
CA ALA A 39 15.87 8.30 9.50
C ALA A 39 15.63 8.90 10.91
N ASP A 40 16.39 9.91 11.33
CA ASP A 40 16.18 10.60 12.61
C ASP A 40 15.00 11.58 12.58
N HIS A 41 14.55 11.97 11.38
CA HIS A 41 13.55 13.01 11.16
C HIS A 41 12.24 12.48 10.56
N ILE A 42 12.07 11.16 10.50
CA ILE A 42 10.85 10.51 10.01
C ILE A 42 10.26 9.59 11.09
N HIS A 43 8.99 9.28 10.95
CA HIS A 43 8.35 8.18 11.65
C HIS A 43 8.63 6.88 10.91
N HIS A 44 8.94 5.82 11.67
CA HIS A 44 9.17 4.49 11.11
C HIS A 44 7.89 3.66 11.08
N VAL A 45 6.88 4.06 11.83
CA VAL A 45 5.58 3.39 11.89
C VAL A 45 4.49 4.45 11.95
N ASP A 46 3.49 4.34 11.07
CA ASP A 46 2.29 5.17 11.07
C ASP A 46 1.05 4.30 10.92
N GLY A 47 0.12 4.42 11.87
CA GLY A 47 -1.12 3.65 11.91
C GLY A 47 -2.35 4.51 11.59
N ILE A 48 -3.19 4.03 10.67
CA ILE A 48 -4.42 4.69 10.23
C ILE A 48 -5.63 3.93 10.78
N TYR A 49 -6.42 4.59 11.62
CA TYR A 49 -7.55 4.02 12.34
C TYR A 49 -8.87 4.69 11.95
N GLY A 50 -9.99 4.07 12.32
CA GLY A 50 -11.33 4.61 12.03
C GLY A 50 -12.37 3.52 11.90
N ALA A 51 -13.64 3.91 11.84
CA ALA A 51 -14.77 3.01 11.68
C ALA A 51 -14.71 2.19 10.38
N ASN A 52 -15.50 1.10 10.31
CA ASN A 52 -15.68 0.38 9.04
C ASN A 52 -16.28 1.31 7.98
N ALA A 53 -15.78 1.19 6.76
CA ALA A 53 -16.17 2.03 5.63
C ALA A 53 -15.88 3.54 5.80
N SER A 54 -15.06 3.97 6.77
CA SER A 54 -14.66 5.38 6.91
C SER A 54 -13.76 5.86 5.77
N GLY A 55 -13.00 4.97 5.12
CA GLY A 55 -12.09 5.32 4.03
C GLY A 55 -10.61 5.03 4.32
N LYS A 56 -10.27 4.31 5.40
CA LYS A 56 -8.87 3.93 5.73
C LYS A 56 -8.14 3.31 4.53
N THR A 57 -8.72 2.26 3.96
CA THR A 57 -8.20 1.59 2.76
C THR A 57 -8.07 2.56 1.57
N ASN A 58 -8.92 3.60 1.48
CA ASN A 58 -8.85 4.55 0.37
C ASN A 58 -7.61 5.46 0.42
N VAL A 59 -7.04 5.72 1.60
CA VAL A 59 -5.74 6.41 1.75
C VAL A 59 -4.65 5.56 1.12
N LEU A 60 -4.59 4.27 1.47
CA LEU A 60 -3.61 3.34 0.90
C LEU A 60 -3.88 3.04 -0.59
N ASP A 61 -5.16 3.03 -1.02
CA ASP A 61 -5.51 2.87 -2.43
C ASP A 61 -5.06 4.07 -3.26
N ALA A 62 -5.11 5.30 -2.71
CA ALA A 62 -4.60 6.50 -3.38
C ALA A 62 -3.07 6.41 -3.60
N LEU A 63 -2.31 5.99 -2.60
CA LEU A 63 -0.86 5.76 -2.71
C LEU A 63 -0.56 4.67 -3.75
N HIS A 64 -1.22 3.52 -3.64
CA HIS A 64 -1.07 2.43 -4.61
C HIS A 64 -1.46 2.85 -6.03
N TYR A 65 -2.51 3.66 -6.19
CA TYR A 65 -2.91 4.20 -7.49
C TYR A 65 -1.81 5.07 -8.10
N MET A 66 -1.22 6.00 -7.31
CA MET A 66 -0.11 6.83 -7.76
C MET A 66 1.08 5.99 -8.22
N LEU A 67 1.50 5.00 -7.42
CA LEU A 67 2.58 4.08 -7.78
C LEU A 67 2.24 3.27 -9.05
N SER A 68 0.99 2.81 -9.18
CA SER A 68 0.53 2.09 -10.38
C SER A 68 0.52 2.97 -11.63
N ALA A 69 0.20 4.28 -11.50
CA ALA A 69 0.26 5.23 -12.59
C ALA A 69 1.71 5.46 -13.05
N ILE A 70 2.65 5.61 -12.11
CA ILE A 70 4.08 5.76 -12.39
C ILE A 70 4.64 4.50 -13.08
N TYR A 71 4.20 3.31 -12.66
CA TYR A 71 4.60 2.03 -13.27
C TYR A 71 3.99 1.83 -14.65
N GLY A 72 2.67 2.01 -14.78
CA GLY A 72 1.86 1.49 -15.88
C GLY A 72 1.50 2.49 -16.97
N SER A 73 1.54 3.82 -16.72
CA SER A 73 1.01 4.79 -17.68
C SER A 73 1.75 4.81 -19.03
N ALA A 74 3.04 4.48 -19.04
CA ALA A 74 3.82 4.36 -20.28
C ALA A 74 3.84 2.92 -20.87
N THR A 75 3.08 1.98 -20.28
CA THR A 75 3.04 0.57 -20.71
C THR A 75 1.62 0.02 -20.71
N SER A 76 1.20 -0.67 -19.65
CA SER A 76 -0.07 -1.41 -19.56
C SER A 76 -1.32 -0.52 -19.66
N TRP A 77 -1.22 0.77 -19.30
CA TRP A 77 -2.35 1.70 -19.38
C TRP A 77 -2.53 2.37 -20.74
N LEU A 78 -1.57 2.24 -21.65
CA LEU A 78 -1.65 2.83 -23.01
C LEU A 78 -2.85 2.31 -23.82
N GLU A 79 -3.29 1.08 -23.54
CA GLU A 79 -4.42 0.45 -24.22
C GLU A 79 -5.79 0.94 -23.71
N ASN A 80 -5.84 1.63 -22.58
CA ASN A 80 -7.08 2.14 -22.02
C ASN A 80 -7.63 3.33 -22.84
N ASN A 81 -8.94 3.36 -23.04
CA ASN A 81 -9.59 4.45 -23.77
C ASN A 81 -9.60 5.78 -22.99
N HIS A 82 -9.41 5.75 -21.68
CA HIS A 82 -9.33 6.89 -20.78
C HIS A 82 -8.27 6.65 -19.69
N PHE A 83 -7.83 7.70 -19.03
CA PHE A 83 -6.92 7.57 -17.89
C PHE A 83 -7.69 6.96 -16.70
N PRO A 84 -7.26 5.81 -16.17
CA PRO A 84 -8.01 5.07 -15.16
C PRO A 84 -7.89 5.74 -13.80
N ARG A 85 -8.74 6.70 -13.48
CA ARG A 85 -8.82 7.32 -12.16
C ARG A 85 -10.10 6.91 -11.42
N LYS A 86 -10.15 7.20 -10.14
CA LYS A 86 -11.27 6.86 -9.24
C LYS A 86 -11.68 8.11 -8.44
N PRO A 87 -12.30 9.11 -9.07
CA PRO A 87 -12.69 10.33 -8.38
C PRO A 87 -13.76 10.07 -7.31
N PHE A 88 -14.05 11.08 -6.50
CA PHE A 88 -15.20 11.05 -5.62
C PHE A 88 -16.50 10.98 -6.46
N ALA A 89 -17.33 9.99 -6.16
CA ALA A 89 -18.44 9.58 -7.02
C ALA A 89 -19.83 10.00 -6.48
N LEU A 90 -19.89 10.76 -5.38
CA LEU A 90 -21.17 11.13 -4.76
C LEU A 90 -21.67 12.51 -5.16
N ASP A 91 -20.94 13.23 -6.00
CA ASP A 91 -21.39 14.43 -6.69
C ASP A 91 -20.78 14.52 -8.10
N ASN A 92 -21.52 15.14 -9.02
CA ASN A 92 -21.14 15.25 -10.44
C ASN A 92 -19.96 16.21 -10.64
N GLU A 93 -19.80 17.22 -9.80
CA GLU A 93 -18.72 18.20 -9.88
C GLU A 93 -17.37 17.54 -9.63
N SER A 94 -17.27 16.73 -8.57
CA SER A 94 -16.06 15.99 -8.23
C SER A 94 -15.73 14.91 -9.25
N GLU A 95 -16.71 14.28 -9.89
CA GLU A 95 -16.47 13.27 -10.93
C GLU A 95 -15.75 13.87 -12.14
N GLU A 96 -16.08 15.10 -12.52
CA GLU A 96 -15.44 15.82 -13.63
C GLU A 96 -14.18 16.56 -13.20
N ALA A 97 -14.07 16.99 -11.94
CA ALA A 97 -12.92 17.69 -11.41
C ALA A 97 -11.64 16.85 -11.49
N PRO A 98 -10.45 17.47 -11.61
CA PRO A 98 -9.18 16.74 -11.60
C PRO A 98 -8.95 16.00 -10.29
N SER A 99 -8.18 14.90 -10.34
CA SER A 99 -7.56 14.28 -9.18
C SER A 99 -6.09 14.66 -9.13
N SER A 100 -5.56 14.97 -7.96
CA SER A 100 -4.15 15.30 -7.76
C SER A 100 -3.46 14.33 -6.81
N TYR A 101 -2.16 14.09 -7.05
CA TYR A 101 -1.32 13.20 -6.25
C TYR A 101 0.07 13.80 -6.13
N GLU A 102 0.59 13.86 -4.90
CA GLU A 102 1.91 14.38 -4.60
C GLU A 102 2.64 13.43 -3.65
N LEU A 103 3.89 13.11 -3.98
CA LEU A 103 4.77 12.24 -3.20
C LEU A 103 6.04 13.01 -2.87
N GLU A 104 6.29 13.22 -1.59
CA GLU A 104 7.54 13.78 -1.10
C GLU A 104 8.36 12.68 -0.43
N PHE A 105 9.59 12.46 -0.89
CA PHE A 105 10.40 11.32 -0.48
C PHE A 105 11.90 11.62 -0.58
N VAL A 106 12.70 10.75 0.04
CA VAL A 106 14.16 10.76 -0.05
C VAL A 106 14.64 9.50 -0.74
N HIS A 107 15.45 9.68 -1.77
CA HIS A 107 16.16 8.59 -2.44
C HIS A 107 17.61 9.03 -2.68
N ASP A 108 18.57 8.13 -2.42
CA ASP A 108 20.02 8.43 -2.51
C ASP A 108 20.41 9.72 -1.77
N ASN A 109 19.84 9.91 -0.57
CA ASN A 109 20.05 11.10 0.28
C ASN A 109 19.62 12.44 -0.33
N ILE A 110 18.86 12.42 -1.41
CA ILE A 110 18.25 13.59 -2.06
C ILE A 110 16.75 13.58 -1.80
N ARG A 111 16.21 14.70 -1.34
CA ARG A 111 14.77 14.91 -1.16
C ARG A 111 14.16 15.33 -2.48
N TYR A 112 13.08 14.65 -2.86
CA TYR A 112 12.29 14.89 -4.07
C TYR A 112 10.84 15.21 -3.71
N GLU A 113 10.19 15.97 -4.59
CA GLU A 113 8.75 16.16 -4.62
C GLU A 113 8.30 15.84 -6.05
N TYR A 114 7.44 14.85 -6.18
CA TYR A 114 6.85 14.45 -7.44
C TYR A 114 5.33 14.58 -7.37
N LYS A 115 4.76 15.28 -8.34
CA LYS A 115 3.32 15.45 -8.39
C LYS A 115 2.76 15.42 -9.80
N PHE A 116 1.51 14.98 -9.92
CA PHE A 116 0.74 15.09 -11.14
C PHE A 116 -0.74 15.30 -10.86
N THR A 117 -1.41 15.93 -11.84
CA THR A 117 -2.86 16.15 -11.85
C THR A 117 -3.45 15.52 -13.10
N ALA A 118 -4.58 14.81 -12.95
CA ALA A 118 -5.19 14.05 -14.04
C ALA A 118 -6.72 14.20 -14.09
N THR A 119 -7.25 14.13 -15.30
CA THR A 119 -8.68 13.95 -15.60
C THR A 119 -8.91 12.61 -16.29
N ASN A 120 -10.16 12.26 -16.60
CA ASN A 120 -10.48 11.07 -17.40
C ASN A 120 -9.84 11.10 -18.81
N GLU A 121 -9.58 12.29 -19.33
CA GLU A 121 -8.95 12.47 -20.64
C GLU A 121 -7.43 12.25 -20.60
N GLY A 122 -6.78 12.47 -19.46
CA GLY A 122 -5.34 12.32 -19.29
C GLY A 122 -4.74 13.27 -18.27
N ILE A 123 -3.43 13.41 -18.34
CA ILE A 123 -2.62 14.21 -17.43
C ILE A 123 -2.71 15.69 -17.82
N LEU A 124 -3.04 16.55 -16.85
CA LEU A 124 -3.06 18.00 -17.03
C LEU A 124 -1.67 18.61 -16.83
N ASP A 125 -1.03 18.24 -15.76
CA ASP A 125 0.33 18.68 -15.41
C ASP A 125 1.07 17.57 -14.66
N GLU A 126 2.40 17.66 -14.70
CA GLU A 126 3.30 16.76 -13.99
C GLU A 126 4.61 17.50 -13.72
N VAL A 127 5.15 17.34 -12.52
CA VAL A 127 6.40 17.99 -12.14
C VAL A 127 7.20 17.15 -11.16
N LEU A 128 8.51 17.20 -11.32
CA LEU A 128 9.49 16.65 -10.37
C LEU A 128 10.42 17.78 -9.92
N TYR A 129 10.53 17.92 -8.61
CA TYR A 129 11.52 18.76 -7.95
C TYR A 129 12.52 17.92 -7.17
N GLU A 130 13.72 18.46 -6.97
CA GLU A 130 14.74 17.93 -6.07
C GLU A 130 15.28 19.04 -5.17
N VAL A 131 15.78 18.66 -3.99
CA VAL A 131 16.40 19.60 -3.05
C VAL A 131 17.92 19.64 -3.25
N GLY A 132 18.37 20.80 -3.78
CA GLY A 132 19.77 21.24 -3.71
C GLY A 132 20.02 22.07 -2.44
N GLN A 133 20.50 23.30 -2.58
CA GLN A 133 20.47 24.33 -1.51
C GLN A 133 19.04 24.87 -1.32
N LYS A 134 18.22 24.81 -2.36
CA LYS A 134 16.79 25.13 -2.43
C LYS A 134 16.13 24.13 -3.38
N TRP A 135 14.82 24.13 -3.44
CA TRP A 135 14.05 23.38 -4.43
C TRP A 135 14.47 23.75 -5.85
N ARG A 136 14.73 22.77 -6.68
CA ARG A 136 15.06 22.88 -8.09
C ARG A 136 14.16 21.98 -8.92
N LYS A 137 13.54 22.53 -9.93
CA LYS A 137 12.74 21.75 -10.88
C LYS A 137 13.66 20.86 -11.74
N VAL A 138 13.42 19.57 -11.74
CA VAL A 138 14.10 18.59 -12.59
C VAL A 138 13.44 18.56 -13.96
N PHE A 139 12.12 18.41 -13.98
CA PHE A 139 11.31 18.52 -15.19
C PHE A 139 9.89 18.98 -14.87
N SER A 140 9.18 19.41 -15.91
CA SER A 140 7.73 19.61 -15.89
C SER A 140 7.12 19.21 -17.23
N ARG A 141 5.87 18.73 -17.19
CA ARG A 141 5.07 18.35 -18.34
C ARG A 141 3.74 19.10 -18.32
N SER A 142 3.33 19.60 -19.45
CA SER A 142 2.04 20.27 -19.68
C SER A 142 1.02 19.34 -20.34
N SER A 143 -0.26 19.71 -20.31
CA SER A 143 -1.38 18.91 -20.79
C SER A 143 -1.26 18.46 -22.26
N ASP A 144 -0.53 19.22 -23.08
CA ASP A 144 -0.26 18.89 -24.49
C ASP A 144 0.86 17.83 -24.67
N GLY A 145 1.46 17.34 -23.55
CA GLY A 145 2.53 16.33 -23.54
C GLY A 145 3.93 16.88 -23.79
N HIS A 146 4.10 18.21 -23.78
CA HIS A 146 5.43 18.83 -23.86
C HIS A 146 6.16 18.70 -22.53
N VAL A 147 7.43 18.26 -22.55
CA VAL A 147 8.26 18.04 -21.36
C VAL A 147 9.45 18.98 -21.38
N ASN A 148 9.56 19.81 -20.34
CA ASN A 148 10.71 20.69 -20.12
C ASN A 148 11.64 20.06 -19.05
N GLY A 149 12.97 20.17 -19.24
CA GLY A 149 13.98 19.69 -18.29
C GLY A 149 14.56 18.30 -18.59
N LEU A 150 13.97 17.55 -19.54
CA LEU A 150 14.48 16.26 -20.01
C LEU A 150 14.79 16.34 -21.53
N PRO A 151 15.92 16.94 -21.93
CA PRO A 151 16.27 17.09 -23.33
C PRO A 151 16.40 15.73 -24.02
N GLY A 152 15.82 15.60 -25.21
CA GLY A 152 15.82 14.36 -25.98
C GLY A 152 14.67 13.39 -25.64
N LEU A 153 13.87 13.66 -24.61
CA LEU A 153 12.65 12.88 -24.37
C LEU A 153 11.62 13.22 -25.45
N PRO A 154 11.10 12.22 -26.19
CA PRO A 154 10.01 12.44 -27.11
C PRO A 154 8.77 13.03 -26.40
N ARG A 155 7.93 13.74 -27.16
CA ARG A 155 6.63 14.18 -26.63
C ARG A 155 5.85 12.97 -26.10
N VAL A 156 5.39 13.08 -24.85
CA VAL A 156 4.64 11.99 -24.19
C VAL A 156 3.16 12.07 -24.58
N ALA A 157 2.49 10.92 -24.61
CA ALA A 157 1.07 10.86 -24.91
C ALA A 157 0.23 11.55 -23.81
N LYS A 158 -1.00 11.95 -24.16
CA LYS A 158 -1.89 12.67 -23.24
C LYS A 158 -2.12 11.91 -21.91
N ARG A 159 -2.14 10.58 -21.93
CA ARG A 159 -2.39 9.69 -20.79
C ARG A 159 -1.13 9.06 -20.20
N GLU A 160 0.02 9.56 -20.54
CA GLU A 160 1.31 9.02 -20.17
C GLU A 160 2.04 9.99 -19.24
N LEU A 161 2.56 9.50 -18.13
CA LEU A 161 3.44 10.26 -17.26
C LEU A 161 4.85 10.34 -17.85
N ALA A 162 5.43 11.52 -17.83
CA ALA A 162 6.80 11.75 -18.30
C ALA A 162 7.82 11.00 -17.44
N LEU A 163 7.60 10.90 -16.12
CA LEU A 163 8.45 10.11 -15.22
C LEU A 163 8.44 8.63 -15.62
N SER A 164 7.26 8.06 -15.92
CA SER A 164 7.13 6.68 -16.36
C SER A 164 7.90 6.42 -17.67
N ARG A 165 7.69 7.25 -18.67
CA ARG A 165 8.37 7.13 -19.97
C ARG A 165 9.88 7.34 -19.86
N ALA A 166 10.31 8.41 -19.20
CA ALA A 166 11.72 8.73 -19.05
C ALA A 166 12.46 7.69 -18.19
N GLY A 167 11.80 7.18 -17.15
CA GLY A 167 12.31 6.10 -16.31
C GLY A 167 12.58 4.83 -17.11
N GLN A 168 11.61 4.38 -17.91
CA GLN A 168 11.73 3.18 -18.75
C GLN A 168 12.76 3.32 -19.87
N LEU A 169 12.92 4.52 -20.43
CA LEU A 169 13.92 4.81 -21.45
C LEU A 169 15.34 5.06 -20.88
N GLY A 170 15.52 5.00 -19.56
CA GLY A 170 16.83 5.15 -18.93
C GLY A 170 17.37 6.57 -18.90
N PHE A 171 16.51 7.61 -18.92
CA PHE A 171 16.97 9.00 -18.81
C PHE A 171 17.65 9.25 -17.47
N THR A 172 18.89 9.72 -17.49
CA THR A 172 19.78 9.83 -16.33
C THR A 172 19.22 10.64 -15.16
N LYS A 173 18.37 11.65 -15.43
CA LYS A 173 17.75 12.48 -14.38
C LYS A 173 16.44 11.88 -13.83
N ALA A 174 15.77 11.01 -14.56
CA ALA A 174 14.46 10.48 -14.22
C ALA A 174 14.52 9.00 -13.80
N HIS A 175 15.40 8.21 -14.44
CA HIS A 175 15.49 6.78 -14.19
C HIS A 175 15.84 6.42 -12.74
N PRO A 176 16.82 7.06 -12.06
CA PRO A 176 17.11 6.73 -10.65
C PRO A 176 15.91 7.03 -9.74
N VAL A 177 15.21 8.13 -9.98
CA VAL A 177 14.01 8.52 -9.22
C VAL A 177 12.88 7.53 -9.46
N TRP A 178 12.61 7.19 -10.72
CA TRP A 178 11.62 6.19 -11.10
C TRP A 178 11.93 4.81 -10.49
N ALA A 179 13.17 4.33 -10.61
CA ALA A 179 13.61 3.06 -10.04
C ALA A 179 13.54 3.07 -8.51
N GLY A 180 13.92 4.19 -7.87
CA GLY A 180 13.80 4.37 -6.43
C GLY A 180 12.35 4.27 -5.93
N ILE A 181 11.39 4.87 -6.65
CA ILE A 181 9.97 4.74 -6.33
C ILE A 181 9.51 3.28 -6.54
N MET A 182 9.88 2.65 -7.67
CA MET A 182 9.44 1.29 -8.00
C MET A 182 9.94 0.24 -7.01
N ASN A 183 11.16 0.38 -6.51
CA ASN A 183 11.78 -0.54 -5.56
C ASN A 183 11.60 -0.11 -4.10
N GLY A 184 11.09 1.10 -3.86
CA GLY A 184 11.00 1.68 -2.53
C GLY A 184 9.74 1.33 -1.75
N PHE A 185 8.75 0.70 -2.37
CA PHE A 185 7.48 0.36 -1.74
C PHE A 185 7.15 -1.12 -1.91
N ASP A 186 6.68 -1.74 -0.83
CA ASP A 186 5.97 -3.01 -0.87
C ASP A 186 4.55 -2.84 -0.32
N ILE A 187 3.55 -3.28 -1.10
CA ILE A 187 2.14 -3.15 -0.72
C ILE A 187 1.57 -4.53 -0.41
N TYR A 188 1.28 -4.74 0.88
CA TYR A 188 0.66 -5.95 1.38
C TYR A 188 -0.85 -5.74 1.57
N ARG A 189 -1.64 -6.55 0.89
CA ARG A 189 -3.11 -6.56 1.02
C ARG A 189 -3.58 -7.89 1.57
N VAL A 190 -4.48 -7.84 2.54
CA VAL A 190 -5.09 -9.03 3.12
C VAL A 190 -6.11 -9.65 2.15
N GLY A 191 -6.27 -10.98 2.26
CA GLY A 191 -7.18 -11.78 1.46
C GLY A 191 -6.50 -13.08 1.00
N GLU A 192 -7.20 -14.21 1.09
CA GLU A 192 -6.66 -15.55 0.82
C GLU A 192 -5.84 -15.60 -0.48
N ARG A 193 -6.42 -15.14 -1.59
CA ARG A 193 -5.73 -15.13 -2.89
C ARG A 193 -4.45 -14.29 -2.86
N LYS A 194 -4.43 -13.17 -2.13
CA LYS A 194 -3.25 -12.30 -2.05
C LYS A 194 -2.15 -12.92 -1.19
N ILE A 195 -2.54 -13.57 -0.10
CA ILE A 195 -1.62 -14.33 0.75
C ILE A 195 -1.02 -15.48 -0.06
N ARG A 196 -1.84 -16.26 -0.76
CA ARG A 196 -1.38 -17.37 -1.62
C ARG A 196 -0.40 -16.90 -2.70
N ASN A 197 -0.71 -15.80 -3.40
CA ASN A 197 0.21 -15.24 -4.40
C ASN A 197 1.57 -14.84 -3.79
N ARG A 198 1.57 -14.36 -2.54
CA ARG A 198 2.82 -14.07 -1.81
C ARG A 198 3.58 -15.34 -1.45
N ILE A 199 2.90 -16.37 -0.93
CA ILE A 199 3.51 -17.66 -0.61
C ILE A 199 4.10 -18.28 -1.89
N ASN A 200 3.38 -18.27 -3.01
CA ASN A 200 3.89 -18.72 -4.31
C ASN A 200 5.14 -17.92 -4.76
N SER A 201 5.19 -16.62 -4.47
CA SER A 201 6.37 -15.80 -4.75
C SER A 201 7.55 -16.19 -3.86
N ILE A 202 7.31 -16.46 -2.58
CA ILE A 202 8.32 -16.95 -1.62
C ILE A 202 8.85 -18.30 -2.08
N ALA A 203 7.98 -19.25 -2.42
CA ALA A 203 8.37 -20.56 -2.92
C ALA A 203 9.26 -20.49 -4.18
N LYS A 204 8.93 -19.57 -5.10
CA LYS A 204 9.76 -19.29 -6.29
C LYS A 204 11.13 -18.71 -5.94
N GLN A 205 11.18 -17.76 -5.01
CA GLN A 205 12.45 -17.16 -4.58
C GLN A 205 13.34 -18.18 -3.87
N LEU A 206 12.77 -19.06 -3.05
CA LEU A 206 13.48 -20.17 -2.42
C LEU A 206 14.03 -21.16 -3.46
N ARG A 207 13.22 -21.59 -4.43
CA ARG A 207 13.64 -22.46 -5.53
C ARG A 207 14.78 -21.85 -6.35
N ASP A 208 14.69 -20.55 -6.65
CA ASP A 208 15.66 -19.84 -7.45
C ASP A 208 16.89 -19.40 -6.63
N HIS A 209 17.01 -19.83 -5.37
CA HIS A 209 18.08 -19.50 -4.41
C HIS A 209 18.26 -17.99 -4.16
N ASN A 210 17.21 -17.21 -4.34
CA ASN A 210 17.18 -15.78 -4.05
C ASN A 210 16.78 -15.46 -2.61
N MET A 211 16.36 -16.48 -1.83
CA MET A 211 15.97 -16.40 -0.44
C MET A 211 16.53 -17.58 0.34
N ASP A 212 16.91 -17.38 1.61
CA ASP A 212 17.36 -18.46 2.49
C ASP A 212 16.14 -19.14 3.16
N LEU A 213 16.00 -20.46 2.97
CA LEU A 213 14.96 -21.26 3.59
C LEU A 213 14.98 -21.17 5.13
N ASN A 214 16.17 -21.03 5.73
CA ASN A 214 16.30 -20.87 7.18
C ASN A 214 15.63 -19.60 7.71
N GLU A 215 15.53 -18.54 6.92
CA GLU A 215 14.79 -17.34 7.31
C GLU A 215 13.30 -17.63 7.45
N LEU A 216 12.71 -18.36 6.50
CA LEU A 216 11.30 -18.75 6.54
C LEU A 216 11.00 -19.70 7.71
N ILE A 217 11.86 -20.70 7.92
CA ILE A 217 11.75 -21.64 9.06
C ILE A 217 11.86 -20.89 10.40
N THR A 218 12.80 -19.95 10.50
CA THR A 218 12.97 -19.14 11.70
C THR A 218 11.73 -18.29 11.96
N LEU A 219 11.16 -17.69 10.93
CA LEU A 219 9.94 -16.89 11.02
C LEU A 219 8.74 -17.76 11.48
N ALA A 220 8.61 -18.98 10.95
CA ALA A 220 7.59 -19.93 11.40
C ALA A 220 7.71 -20.24 12.89
N ARG A 221 8.93 -20.46 13.38
CA ARG A 221 9.20 -20.76 14.80
C ARG A 221 8.93 -19.59 15.73
N ILE A 222 9.16 -18.36 15.29
CA ILE A 222 8.87 -17.14 16.06
C ILE A 222 7.39 -17.05 16.45
N ALA A 223 6.48 -17.49 15.57
CA ALA A 223 5.04 -17.44 15.81
C ALA A 223 4.47 -18.67 16.55
N ASP A 224 5.33 -19.59 16.99
CA ASP A 224 4.92 -20.84 17.66
C ASP A 224 3.86 -21.62 16.86
N THR A 225 4.05 -21.69 15.54
CA THR A 225 3.12 -22.36 14.62
C THR A 225 3.16 -23.88 14.70
N GLY A 226 4.13 -24.44 15.43
CA GLY A 226 4.40 -25.88 15.48
C GLY A 226 5.18 -26.40 14.26
N ILE A 227 5.48 -25.55 13.29
CA ILE A 227 6.30 -25.88 12.12
C ILE A 227 7.75 -26.06 12.54
N THR A 228 8.32 -27.21 12.22
CA THR A 228 9.70 -27.58 12.56
C THR A 228 10.64 -27.46 11.38
N ASP A 229 10.12 -27.69 10.15
CA ASP A 229 10.86 -27.61 8.91
C ASP A 229 9.93 -27.29 7.74
N ILE A 230 10.49 -26.83 6.61
CA ILE A 230 9.76 -26.51 5.39
C ILE A 230 10.53 -27.09 4.21
N GLU A 231 9.83 -27.76 3.30
CA GLU A 231 10.38 -28.29 2.05
C GLU A 231 9.72 -27.61 0.85
N ILE A 232 10.43 -27.62 -0.29
CA ILE A 232 9.90 -27.10 -1.55
C ILE A 232 9.61 -28.30 -2.43
N GLU A 233 8.37 -28.42 -2.88
CA GLU A 233 7.94 -29.45 -3.80
C GLU A 233 7.69 -28.84 -5.18
N GLU A 234 8.35 -29.38 -6.21
CA GLU A 234 8.08 -28.98 -7.59
C GLU A 234 6.74 -29.56 -8.05
N PRO A 235 5.93 -28.81 -8.79
CA PRO A 235 4.66 -29.28 -9.29
C PRO A 235 4.86 -30.50 -10.20
N ASP A 236 4.14 -31.58 -9.95
CA ASP A 236 4.16 -32.81 -10.78
C ASP A 236 3.43 -32.58 -12.10
N LEU A 237 4.05 -31.82 -12.99
CA LEU A 237 3.52 -31.51 -14.32
C LEU A 237 4.29 -32.28 -15.39
N PRO A 238 3.60 -32.96 -16.32
CA PRO A 238 4.27 -33.51 -17.50
C PRO A 238 5.10 -32.42 -18.19
N PRO A 239 6.36 -32.73 -18.60
CA PRO A 239 7.26 -31.73 -19.18
C PRO A 239 6.67 -30.96 -20.36
N GLU A 240 5.83 -31.64 -21.19
CA GLU A 240 5.15 -31.02 -22.32
C GLU A 240 4.11 -29.98 -21.90
N VAL A 241 3.43 -30.18 -20.77
CA VAL A 241 2.44 -29.25 -20.21
C VAL A 241 3.16 -28.04 -19.60
N ALA A 242 4.21 -28.26 -18.82
CA ALA A 242 5.04 -27.21 -18.22
C ALA A 242 5.66 -26.32 -19.31
N ASP A 243 6.20 -26.90 -20.38
CA ASP A 243 6.75 -26.20 -21.54
C ASP A 243 5.67 -25.43 -22.33
N THR A 244 4.47 -25.98 -22.46
CA THR A 244 3.37 -25.31 -23.14
C THR A 244 2.91 -24.09 -22.36
N ILE A 245 2.77 -24.22 -21.05
CA ILE A 245 2.42 -23.11 -20.16
C ILE A 245 3.52 -22.02 -20.20
N LYS A 246 4.80 -22.39 -20.07
CA LYS A 246 5.93 -21.46 -20.21
C LYS A 246 5.93 -20.73 -21.55
N LYS A 247 5.69 -21.44 -22.67
CA LYS A 247 5.58 -20.83 -24.01
C LYS A 247 4.39 -19.89 -24.16
N LEU A 248 3.26 -20.15 -23.49
CA LEU A 248 2.11 -19.23 -23.45
C LEU A 248 2.43 -17.93 -22.72
N PHE A 249 3.22 -18.00 -21.63
CA PHE A 249 3.73 -16.81 -20.93
C PHE A 249 4.70 -16.01 -21.82
N ILE A 250 5.67 -16.66 -22.45
CA ILE A 250 6.67 -16.02 -23.32
C ILE A 250 6.01 -15.42 -24.58
N LYS A 251 5.08 -16.13 -25.22
CA LYS A 251 4.39 -15.65 -26.41
C LYS A 251 3.48 -14.44 -26.15
N LYS A 252 2.84 -14.35 -24.98
CA LYS A 252 2.01 -13.20 -24.62
C LYS A 252 2.81 -11.97 -24.18
N SER A 253 4.05 -12.13 -23.73
CA SER A 253 4.96 -10.99 -23.48
C SER A 253 5.62 -10.45 -24.75
N SER A 254 5.66 -11.23 -25.84
CA SER A 254 6.29 -10.82 -27.11
C SER A 254 5.30 -10.52 -28.26
N THR A 255 4.01 -10.75 -28.09
CA THR A 255 3.02 -10.56 -29.16
C THR A 255 1.86 -9.67 -28.69
N GLN A 256 2.16 -8.40 -28.37
CA GLN A 256 1.16 -7.33 -28.51
C GLN A 256 1.27 -6.76 -29.93
N ARG A 257 0.83 -7.52 -30.93
CA ARG A 257 0.48 -7.01 -32.24
C ARG A 257 -1.03 -6.93 -32.36
N VAL A 258 -1.47 -5.73 -32.64
CA VAL A 258 -2.78 -5.23 -32.98
C VAL A 258 -3.66 -6.26 -33.71
N THR A 259 -4.80 -6.61 -33.11
CA THR A 259 -5.99 -6.97 -33.87
C THR A 259 -7.12 -6.03 -33.43
N ARG A 260 -7.62 -5.27 -34.41
CA ARG A 260 -8.84 -4.49 -34.33
C ARG A 260 -10.01 -5.46 -34.11
N GLU A 261 -10.65 -5.38 -32.95
CA GLU A 261 -12.09 -5.55 -32.78
C GLU A 261 -12.41 -5.44 -31.27
N GLY A 262 -13.25 -4.45 -30.94
CA GLY A 262 -13.61 -4.14 -29.58
C GLY A 262 -14.51 -5.22 -28.96
N LYS A 263 -14.00 -5.86 -27.93
CA LYS A 263 -14.79 -6.44 -26.84
C LYS A 263 -13.94 -6.47 -25.57
N THR A 264 -14.39 -5.74 -24.57
CA THR A 264 -13.88 -5.72 -23.20
C THR A 264 -13.93 -7.15 -22.63
N GLN A 265 -12.78 -7.79 -22.45
CA GLN A 265 -12.69 -9.06 -21.71
C GLN A 265 -12.00 -8.80 -20.37
N THR A 266 -12.81 -8.72 -19.32
CA THR A 266 -12.40 -8.79 -17.90
C THR A 266 -11.81 -10.15 -17.50
N GLY A 267 -11.70 -11.10 -18.42
CA GLY A 267 -11.23 -12.46 -18.17
C GLY A 267 -9.72 -12.70 -18.32
N SER A 268 -8.93 -11.70 -18.76
CA SER A 268 -7.53 -11.95 -19.17
C SER A 268 -6.50 -11.87 -18.03
N GLN A 269 -6.78 -11.17 -16.92
CA GLN A 269 -5.86 -11.12 -15.78
C GLN A 269 -6.01 -12.36 -14.87
N ASN A 270 -7.22 -12.79 -14.58
CA ASN A 270 -7.49 -13.96 -13.76
C ASN A 270 -6.85 -15.25 -14.37
N THR A 271 -6.97 -15.44 -15.70
CA THR A 271 -6.39 -16.62 -16.36
C THR A 271 -4.85 -16.66 -16.36
N LYS A 272 -4.16 -15.51 -16.26
CA LYS A 272 -2.69 -15.48 -16.19
C LYS A 272 -2.20 -15.80 -14.76
N GLU A 273 -2.88 -15.28 -13.77
CA GLU A 273 -2.59 -15.56 -12.36
C GLU A 273 -2.85 -17.04 -12.07
N ASP A 274 -3.98 -17.59 -12.52
CA ASP A 274 -4.33 -19.00 -12.34
C ASP A 274 -3.32 -19.96 -13.00
N LEU A 275 -2.81 -19.63 -14.19
CA LEU A 275 -1.75 -20.41 -14.85
C LEU A 275 -0.39 -20.28 -14.15
N ALA A 276 -0.09 -19.12 -13.56
CA ALA A 276 1.15 -18.93 -12.81
C ALA A 276 1.15 -19.72 -11.49
N ASP A 277 -0.02 -19.90 -10.89
CA ASP A 277 -0.20 -20.70 -9.68
C ASP A 277 0.02 -22.20 -9.97
N ILE A 278 -0.43 -22.71 -11.11
CA ILE A 278 -0.25 -24.13 -11.53
C ILE A 278 1.23 -24.52 -11.66
N ILE A 279 2.12 -23.60 -12.02
CA ILE A 279 3.57 -23.88 -12.20
C ILE A 279 4.42 -23.38 -11.01
N ALA A 280 3.78 -22.83 -9.98
CA ALA A 280 4.51 -22.43 -8.79
C ALA A 280 4.91 -23.68 -8.01
N PRO A 281 6.12 -23.72 -7.40
CA PRO A 281 6.44 -24.76 -6.44
C PRO A 281 5.56 -24.58 -5.20
N ASN A 282 5.21 -25.69 -4.56
CA ASN A 282 4.45 -25.72 -3.31
C ASN A 282 5.41 -25.74 -2.13
N LEU A 283 4.96 -25.20 -0.98
CA LEU A 283 5.64 -25.39 0.29
C LEU A 283 4.99 -26.53 1.06
N LEU A 284 5.81 -27.45 1.56
CA LEU A 284 5.42 -28.52 2.45
C LEU A 284 5.89 -28.21 3.87
N PHE A 285 4.99 -28.25 4.83
CA PHE A 285 5.24 -27.88 6.21
C PHE A 285 5.34 -29.10 7.11
N HIS A 286 6.48 -29.30 7.79
CA HIS A 286 6.67 -30.38 8.75
C HIS A 286 6.28 -29.92 10.15
N HIS A 287 5.42 -30.70 10.82
CA HIS A 287 4.93 -30.43 12.17
C HIS A 287 5.39 -31.44 13.19
N GLY A 288 5.89 -30.95 14.32
CA GLY A 288 6.23 -31.75 15.49
C GLY A 288 7.31 -32.82 15.22
N LYS A 289 7.32 -33.90 16.04
CA LYS A 289 8.28 -34.99 15.93
C LYS A 289 7.78 -36.15 15.04
N SER A 290 6.56 -36.05 14.52
CA SER A 290 5.91 -37.16 13.80
C SER A 290 6.34 -37.29 12.35
N GLY A 291 7.06 -36.31 11.79
CA GLY A 291 7.44 -36.25 10.38
C GLY A 291 6.24 -36.13 9.41
N ARG A 292 5.06 -35.74 9.93
CA ARG A 292 3.91 -35.48 9.06
C ARG A 292 4.10 -34.12 8.35
N THR A 293 3.81 -34.14 7.06
CA THR A 293 3.86 -33.00 6.18
C THR A 293 2.44 -32.51 5.91
N LEU A 294 2.23 -31.22 5.94
CA LEU A 294 0.99 -30.56 5.51
C LEU A 294 1.28 -29.73 4.27
N GLU A 295 0.34 -29.71 3.35
CA GLU A 295 0.35 -28.81 2.20
C GLU A 295 -0.12 -27.40 2.59
N GLU A 296 0.08 -26.41 1.73
CA GLU A 296 -0.37 -25.04 1.98
C GLU A 296 -1.88 -24.94 2.25
N ASP A 297 -2.69 -25.77 1.60
CA ASP A 297 -4.15 -25.79 1.75
C ASP A 297 -4.60 -26.37 3.11
N ASP A 298 -3.76 -27.15 3.76
CA ASP A 298 -4.00 -27.71 5.08
C ASP A 298 -3.52 -26.80 6.22
N GLU A 299 -2.73 -25.76 5.89
CA GLU A 299 -2.26 -24.80 6.87
C GLU A 299 -3.33 -23.76 7.24
N SER A 300 -3.21 -23.22 8.46
CA SER A 300 -4.11 -22.15 8.88
C SER A 300 -3.85 -20.86 8.06
N THR A 301 -4.92 -20.16 7.71
CA THR A 301 -4.80 -18.82 7.07
C THR A 301 -3.94 -17.87 7.89
N GLY A 302 -3.96 -17.97 9.22
CA GLY A 302 -3.12 -17.16 10.12
C GLY A 302 -1.64 -17.49 9.99
N THR A 303 -1.28 -18.77 9.86
CA THR A 303 0.10 -19.21 9.61
C THR A 303 0.63 -18.67 8.29
N LEU A 304 -0.12 -18.85 7.21
CA LEU A 304 0.26 -18.37 5.88
C LEU A 304 0.34 -16.84 5.83
N ALA A 305 -0.60 -16.14 6.47
CA ALA A 305 -0.59 -14.67 6.58
C ALA A 305 0.66 -14.18 7.34
N TRP A 306 1.03 -14.87 8.43
CA TRP A 306 2.25 -14.55 9.19
C TRP A 306 3.50 -14.73 8.34
N LEU A 307 3.64 -15.87 7.66
CA LEU A 307 4.80 -16.12 6.80
C LEU A 307 4.89 -15.08 5.67
N ALA A 308 3.77 -14.80 5.01
CA ALA A 308 3.71 -13.85 3.91
C ALA A 308 4.02 -12.41 4.35
N LEU A 309 3.43 -11.95 5.46
CA LEU A 309 3.65 -10.59 5.97
C LEU A 309 4.99 -10.45 6.68
N GLY A 310 5.40 -11.47 7.44
CA GLY A 310 6.68 -11.47 8.14
C GLY A 310 7.86 -11.42 7.17
N MET A 311 7.81 -12.19 6.07
CA MET A 311 8.86 -12.09 5.02
C MET A 311 8.84 -10.72 4.35
N ALA A 312 7.67 -10.16 4.02
CA ALA A 312 7.58 -8.81 3.50
C ALA A 312 8.18 -7.75 4.45
N ALA A 313 7.95 -7.92 5.77
CA ALA A 313 8.55 -7.04 6.78
C ALA A 313 10.08 -7.18 6.85
N ILE A 314 10.61 -8.41 6.79
CA ILE A 314 12.04 -8.68 6.78
C ILE A 314 12.70 -8.08 5.53
N ASP A 315 12.11 -8.27 4.35
CA ASP A 315 12.61 -7.71 3.09
C ASP A 315 12.61 -6.18 3.13
N ALA A 316 11.52 -5.57 3.62
CA ALA A 316 11.44 -4.12 3.78
C ALA A 316 12.51 -3.58 4.74
N LEU A 317 12.77 -4.28 5.86
CA LEU A 317 13.82 -3.91 6.82
C LEU A 317 15.22 -4.04 6.24
N LYS A 318 15.49 -5.06 5.42
CA LYS A 318 16.79 -5.26 4.75
C LYS A 318 17.05 -4.18 3.69
N GLU A 319 16.04 -3.88 2.87
CA GLU A 319 16.14 -3.01 1.70
C GLU A 319 15.86 -1.53 2.00
N GLY A 320 15.39 -1.19 3.23
CA GLY A 320 15.00 0.17 3.59
C GLY A 320 13.77 0.66 2.83
N GLN A 321 12.77 -0.23 2.66
CA GLN A 321 11.55 0.06 1.93
C GLN A 321 10.44 0.62 2.83
N VAL A 322 9.39 1.13 2.19
CA VAL A 322 8.12 1.49 2.82
C VAL A 322 7.16 0.32 2.64
N LEU A 323 6.91 -0.43 3.71
CA LEU A 323 5.90 -1.49 3.74
C LEU A 323 4.53 -0.89 4.04
N VAL A 324 3.59 -1.09 3.14
CA VAL A 324 2.21 -0.60 3.26
C VAL A 324 1.27 -1.77 3.49
N VAL A 325 0.60 -1.83 4.63
CA VAL A 325 -0.24 -2.97 5.03
C VAL A 325 -1.70 -2.53 5.21
N ASP A 326 -2.59 -3.03 4.38
CA ASP A 326 -4.03 -2.84 4.59
C ASP A 326 -4.56 -3.88 5.58
N GLU A 327 -5.22 -3.42 6.65
CA GLU A 327 -5.81 -4.23 7.71
C GLU A 327 -4.79 -5.09 8.51
N LEU A 328 -3.72 -4.47 9.02
CA LEU A 328 -2.78 -5.14 9.94
C LEU A 328 -3.54 -5.74 11.13
N GLY A 329 -3.40 -7.03 11.35
CA GLY A 329 -4.02 -7.76 12.45
C GLY A 329 -5.32 -8.49 12.09
N SER A 330 -5.90 -8.31 10.89
CA SER A 330 -7.15 -8.98 10.53
C SER A 330 -7.08 -10.52 10.48
N SER A 331 -5.90 -11.06 10.20
CA SER A 331 -5.65 -12.51 10.13
C SER A 331 -4.55 -12.98 11.09
N LEU A 332 -4.01 -12.09 11.92
CA LEU A 332 -2.89 -12.37 12.82
C LEU A 332 -3.32 -12.28 14.28
N HIS A 333 -2.64 -13.05 15.12
CA HIS A 333 -2.74 -12.82 16.57
C HIS A 333 -2.19 -11.41 16.90
N PRO A 334 -2.83 -10.63 17.80
CA PRO A 334 -2.39 -9.26 18.13
C PRO A 334 -0.91 -9.14 18.51
N GLN A 335 -0.35 -10.13 19.21
CA GLN A 335 1.07 -10.15 19.57
C GLN A 335 2.00 -10.17 18.34
N LEU A 336 1.61 -10.85 17.25
CA LEU A 336 2.41 -10.89 16.02
C LEU A 336 2.36 -9.54 15.30
N SER A 337 1.21 -8.88 15.30
CA SER A 337 1.08 -7.51 14.76
C SER A 337 1.92 -6.50 15.54
N HIS A 338 1.91 -6.58 16.88
CA HIS A 338 2.80 -5.78 17.73
C HIS A 338 4.28 -6.06 17.47
N MET A 339 4.64 -7.33 17.26
CA MET A 339 6.03 -7.72 16.97
C MET A 339 6.53 -7.08 15.67
N ILE A 340 5.70 -7.06 14.60
CA ILE A 340 6.06 -6.38 13.35
C ILE A 340 6.27 -4.88 13.60
N ILE A 341 5.37 -4.23 14.33
CA ILE A 341 5.51 -2.82 14.70
C ILE A 341 6.82 -2.58 15.47
N ASP A 342 7.11 -3.41 16.47
CA ASP A 342 8.32 -3.31 17.28
C ASP A 342 9.60 -3.45 16.42
N TRP A 343 9.60 -4.30 15.38
CA TRP A 343 10.76 -4.43 14.46
C TRP A 343 11.05 -3.14 13.70
N PHE A 344 10.03 -2.42 13.26
CA PHE A 344 10.23 -1.14 12.56
C PHE A 344 10.59 0.01 13.51
N GLU A 345 10.11 0.00 14.76
CA GLU A 345 10.43 1.02 15.78
C GLU A 345 11.80 0.83 16.41
N ASP A 346 12.28 -0.42 16.52
CA ASP A 346 13.57 -0.72 17.15
C ASP A 346 14.73 -0.39 16.19
N ARG A 347 15.47 0.65 16.49
CA ARG A 347 16.63 1.09 15.70
C ARG A 347 17.78 0.10 15.65
N THR A 348 17.82 -0.88 16.53
CA THR A 348 18.83 -1.96 16.49
C THR A 348 18.46 -3.02 15.45
N VAL A 349 17.18 -3.16 15.14
CA VAL A 349 16.62 -4.03 14.10
C VAL A 349 16.50 -3.26 12.79
N ASN A 350 15.82 -2.11 12.81
CA ASN A 350 15.61 -1.24 11.65
C ASN A 350 16.78 -0.28 11.46
N THR A 351 17.89 -0.80 10.96
CA THR A 351 19.11 -0.02 10.71
C THR A 351 19.07 0.76 9.39
N THR A 352 18.20 0.38 8.48
CA THR A 352 18.04 0.99 7.14
C THR A 352 17.10 2.19 7.14
N GLY A 353 16.28 2.35 8.22
CA GLY A 353 15.24 3.35 8.28
C GLY A 353 13.99 2.99 7.47
N ALA A 354 13.70 1.69 7.31
CA ALA A 354 12.46 1.22 6.72
C ALA A 354 11.22 1.78 7.43
N GLN A 355 10.11 1.92 6.72
CA GLN A 355 8.86 2.47 7.24
C GLN A 355 7.72 1.47 7.10
N LEU A 356 6.82 1.45 8.09
CA LEU A 356 5.57 0.69 8.08
C LEU A 356 4.38 1.66 8.14
N ILE A 357 3.54 1.62 7.12
CA ILE A 357 2.26 2.33 7.09
C ILE A 357 1.16 1.29 7.08
N PHE A 358 0.25 1.36 8.02
CA PHE A 358 -0.81 0.35 8.07
C PHE A 358 -2.18 0.94 8.42
N THR A 359 -3.23 0.26 7.96
CA THR A 359 -4.58 0.45 8.48
C THR A 359 -4.90 -0.65 9.49
N SER A 360 -5.70 -0.36 10.50
CA SER A 360 -6.18 -1.37 11.44
C SER A 360 -7.52 -1.03 12.07
N HIS A 361 -8.22 -2.06 12.49
CA HIS A 361 -9.39 -2.01 13.37
C HIS A 361 -9.02 -2.39 14.82
N ASP A 362 -7.82 -2.93 15.03
CA ASP A 362 -7.37 -3.37 16.35
C ASP A 362 -6.91 -2.16 17.18
N MET A 363 -7.70 -1.85 18.19
CA MET A 363 -7.43 -0.75 19.14
C MET A 363 -6.19 -0.99 19.99
N THR A 364 -5.75 -2.24 20.14
CA THR A 364 -4.55 -2.54 20.92
C THR A 364 -3.30 -1.96 20.26
N LEU A 365 -3.33 -1.80 18.93
CA LEU A 365 -2.25 -1.23 18.12
C LEU A 365 -2.16 0.30 18.22
N LEU A 366 -3.14 1.00 18.85
CA LEU A 366 -3.04 2.43 19.14
C LEU A 366 -1.90 2.78 20.14
N ASN A 367 -1.37 1.79 20.84
CA ASN A 367 -0.22 1.95 21.70
C ASN A 367 1.08 1.67 20.94
N ILE A 368 1.32 2.36 19.83
CA ILE A 368 2.58 2.31 19.09
C ILE A 368 3.71 2.80 19.99
N GLY A 369 4.73 1.95 20.21
CA GLY A 369 5.89 2.27 21.06
C GLY A 369 5.72 1.83 22.52
N ARG A 370 6.09 0.58 22.84
CA ARG A 370 6.12 0.07 24.22
C ARG A 370 7.12 0.87 25.06
N GLY A 371 6.61 1.65 26.02
CA GLY A 371 7.39 2.23 27.12
C GLY A 371 7.73 3.71 27.01
N THR A 372 7.48 4.37 25.91
CA THR A 372 7.59 5.83 25.77
C THR A 372 6.29 6.37 25.18
N LYS A 373 5.92 7.58 25.56
CA LYS A 373 4.73 8.30 25.08
C LYS A 373 4.37 7.91 23.66
N ALA A 374 3.17 7.36 23.45
CA ALA A 374 2.63 7.18 22.10
C ALA A 374 2.90 8.46 21.30
N ASN A 375 3.66 8.36 20.23
CA ASN A 375 3.92 9.50 19.37
C ASN A 375 2.61 9.82 18.68
N ARG A 376 1.96 10.90 19.14
CA ARG A 376 0.65 11.32 18.62
C ARG A 376 0.68 11.59 17.12
N GLU A 377 1.84 11.92 16.62
CA GLU A 377 2.11 12.22 15.21
C GLU A 377 2.12 10.97 14.32
N GLN A 378 2.15 9.75 14.91
CA GLN A 378 2.13 8.48 14.21
C GLN A 378 0.73 7.84 14.12
N ILE A 379 -0.26 8.46 14.76
CA ILE A 379 -1.63 7.95 14.84
C ILE A 379 -2.53 8.84 14.00
N TRP A 380 -3.11 8.26 12.98
CA TRP A 380 -4.01 8.92 12.04
C TRP A 380 -5.41 8.35 12.16
N PHE A 381 -6.40 9.19 11.98
CA PHE A 381 -7.79 8.81 11.97
C PHE A 381 -8.44 9.16 10.64
N VAL A 382 -9.36 8.30 10.21
CA VAL A 382 -10.23 8.57 9.06
C VAL A 382 -11.67 8.55 9.52
N GLU A 383 -12.36 9.66 9.32
CA GLU A 383 -13.79 9.80 9.58
C GLU A 383 -14.53 10.06 8.27
N LYS A 384 -15.75 9.51 8.15
CA LYS A 384 -16.63 9.76 7.03
C LYS A 384 -17.80 10.60 7.45
N SER A 385 -17.99 11.74 6.78
CA SER A 385 -19.14 12.62 6.97
C SER A 385 -20.47 11.97 6.55
N ARG A 386 -21.59 12.54 6.94
CA ARG A 386 -22.92 12.11 6.50
C ARG A 386 -23.11 12.25 4.98
N HIS A 387 -22.33 13.08 4.32
CA HIS A 387 -22.34 13.27 2.88
C HIS A 387 -21.44 12.29 2.13
N GLY A 388 -20.79 11.36 2.86
CA GLY A 388 -19.94 10.32 2.30
C GLY A 388 -18.51 10.77 2.01
N THR A 389 -18.12 12.01 2.34
CA THR A 389 -16.76 12.53 2.22
C THR A 389 -15.92 12.05 3.41
N SER A 390 -14.74 11.50 3.13
CA SER A 390 -13.77 11.11 4.15
C SER A 390 -12.77 12.22 4.40
N GLU A 391 -12.34 12.35 5.67
CA GLU A 391 -11.26 13.22 6.13
C GLU A 391 -10.19 12.41 6.83
N LEU A 392 -8.92 12.77 6.61
CA LEU A 392 -7.74 12.21 7.29
C LEU A 392 -7.17 13.27 8.23
N PHE A 393 -6.99 12.92 9.51
CA PHE A 393 -6.42 13.85 10.51
C PHE A 393 -5.55 13.10 11.52
N CYS A 394 -4.63 13.82 12.12
CA CYS A 394 -3.65 13.27 13.04
C CYS A 394 -4.11 13.40 14.49
N LEU A 395 -3.74 12.44 15.35
CA LEU A 395 -3.98 12.55 16.80
C LEU A 395 -3.26 13.75 17.43
N SER A 396 -2.17 14.23 16.81
CA SER A 396 -1.47 15.45 17.27
C SER A 396 -2.31 16.72 17.16
N ASP A 397 -3.34 16.73 16.30
CA ASP A 397 -4.24 17.89 16.13
C ASP A 397 -5.16 18.10 17.34
N PHE A 398 -5.24 17.09 18.22
CA PHE A 398 -6.07 17.16 19.44
C PHE A 398 -5.27 17.55 20.66
N SER A 399 -5.86 18.44 21.47
CA SER A 399 -5.32 18.82 22.78
C SER A 399 -5.56 17.70 23.79
N LEU A 400 -4.54 16.91 24.10
CA LEU A 400 -4.61 15.82 25.06
C LEU A 400 -3.85 16.15 26.36
N GLN A 401 -4.45 15.83 27.48
CA GLN A 401 -3.79 15.92 28.78
C GLN A 401 -2.69 14.86 28.91
N LYS A 402 -1.62 15.20 29.67
CA LYS A 402 -0.52 14.26 29.92
C LYS A 402 -1.03 13.04 30.67
N GLY A 403 -0.77 11.83 30.17
CA GLY A 403 -1.23 10.58 30.80
C GLY A 403 -2.63 10.13 30.37
N SER A 404 -3.26 10.79 29.41
CA SER A 404 -4.55 10.34 28.83
C SER A 404 -4.45 8.95 28.23
N ASN A 405 -5.46 8.11 28.52
CA ASN A 405 -5.62 6.82 27.86
C ASN A 405 -6.25 7.03 26.46
N ILE A 406 -5.43 6.94 25.42
CA ILE A 406 -5.84 7.20 24.02
C ILE A 406 -6.93 6.21 23.60
N VAL A 407 -6.76 4.91 23.91
CA VAL A 407 -7.72 3.85 23.56
C VAL A 407 -9.09 4.16 24.18
N LYS A 408 -9.13 4.50 25.48
CA LYS A 408 -10.37 4.86 26.16
C LYS A 408 -11.04 6.08 25.52
N GLN A 409 -10.27 7.13 25.23
CA GLN A 409 -10.81 8.36 24.66
C GLN A 409 -11.33 8.14 23.22
N TYR A 410 -10.64 7.30 22.44
CA TYR A 410 -11.12 6.89 21.12
C TYR A 410 -12.45 6.12 21.24
N MET A 411 -12.54 5.14 22.14
CA MET A 411 -13.78 4.38 22.39
C MET A 411 -14.95 5.26 22.86
N GLU A 412 -14.64 6.36 23.56
CA GLU A 412 -15.63 7.38 23.97
C GLU A 412 -16.03 8.34 22.83
N GLY A 413 -15.43 8.19 21.63
CA GLY A 413 -15.71 9.02 20.45
C GLY A 413 -15.10 10.41 20.49
N ARG A 414 -14.12 10.68 21.38
CA ARG A 414 -13.53 12.03 21.54
C ARG A 414 -12.72 12.50 20.32
N PHE A 415 -12.27 11.57 19.50
CA PHE A 415 -11.52 11.84 18.28
C PHE A 415 -12.37 11.68 17.02
N GLY A 416 -13.71 11.46 17.15
CA GLY A 416 -14.50 11.00 16.02
C GLY A 416 -14.10 9.59 15.58
N ALA A 417 -14.34 9.27 14.33
CA ALA A 417 -13.89 8.03 13.67
C ALA A 417 -14.37 6.71 14.31
N VAL A 418 -15.34 6.75 15.21
CA VAL A 418 -15.96 5.58 15.86
C VAL A 418 -17.22 5.15 15.13
N PRO A 419 -17.57 3.83 15.14
CA PRO A 419 -18.80 3.35 14.54
C PRO A 419 -20.03 3.92 15.26
N TYR A 420 -20.97 4.46 14.52
CA TYR A 420 -22.32 4.77 15.03
C TYR A 420 -23.10 3.47 15.14
N THR A 421 -23.18 2.88 16.33
CA THR A 421 -23.99 1.69 16.60
C THR A 421 -25.38 2.10 17.09
N ILE A 422 -26.42 1.83 16.29
CA ILE A 422 -27.81 2.07 16.67
C ILE A 422 -28.42 0.75 17.14
N SER A 423 -28.25 0.42 18.42
CA SER A 423 -28.72 -0.80 19.05
C SER A 423 -30.25 -1.05 19.00
N PRO A 424 -31.16 -0.01 19.03
CA PRO A 424 -32.58 -0.25 19.05
C PRO A 424 -33.17 -0.90 17.79
N PHE A 425 -32.48 -0.85 16.64
CA PHE A 425 -33.00 -1.33 15.37
C PHE A 425 -33.00 -2.85 15.20
N VAL A 426 -32.33 -3.61 16.03
CA VAL A 426 -32.35 -5.09 15.99
C VAL A 426 -33.79 -5.61 16.25
N HIS A 427 -34.57 -4.94 17.10
CA HIS A 427 -35.97 -5.31 17.34
C HIS A 427 -36.85 -5.21 16.09
N TYR A 428 -36.51 -4.28 15.17
CA TYR A 428 -37.26 -4.14 13.90
C TYR A 428 -36.90 -5.22 12.87
N LEU A 429 -35.72 -5.79 12.96
CA LEU A 429 -35.28 -6.91 12.10
C LEU A 429 -35.91 -8.24 12.52
N LEU A 430 -36.38 -8.34 13.76
CA LEU A 430 -36.94 -9.54 14.34
C LEU A 430 -38.50 -9.48 14.40
N ASP A 431 -39.13 -8.36 14.06
CA ASP A 431 -40.54 -8.14 14.10
C ASP A 431 -41.08 -7.98 12.67
N ASP A 432 -41.64 -9.08 12.12
CA ASP A 432 -42.17 -9.16 10.74
C ASP A 432 -43.26 -8.13 10.41
N ASN A 433 -43.81 -7.45 11.42
CA ASN A 433 -44.94 -6.49 11.27
C ASN A 433 -44.54 -5.02 11.34
N LYS A 434 -43.25 -4.70 11.52
CA LYS A 434 -42.78 -3.31 11.67
C LYS A 434 -41.65 -2.98 10.71
N HIS A 435 -41.96 -2.51 9.50
CA HIS A 435 -41.01 -1.83 8.66
C HIS A 435 -40.84 -0.37 9.11
N PRO A 436 -39.71 0.06 9.69
CA PRO A 436 -39.48 1.46 9.98
C PRO A 436 -39.32 2.21 8.66
N CYS A 437 -40.12 3.22 8.42
CA CYS A 437 -39.85 4.24 7.43
C CYS A 437 -38.60 4.99 7.88
N LEU A 438 -37.43 4.63 7.36
CA LEU A 438 -36.12 5.27 7.63
C LEU A 438 -36.06 6.74 7.14
N HIS A 439 -37.15 7.26 6.54
CA HIS A 439 -37.20 8.60 5.94
C HIS A 439 -37.69 9.73 6.84
N GLN A 440 -38.08 9.47 8.09
CA GLN A 440 -38.54 10.54 8.96
C GLN A 440 -37.77 10.59 10.28
N ARG A 441 -36.59 11.25 10.28
CA ARG A 441 -36.02 12.03 11.40
C ARG A 441 -34.68 12.64 11.00
N HIS A 442 -34.70 13.69 10.22
CA HIS A 442 -33.68 14.72 10.22
C HIS A 442 -34.38 16.06 9.85
N GLY A 443 -35.17 16.53 10.78
CA GLY A 443 -35.56 17.92 10.93
C GLY A 443 -35.13 18.32 12.33
N ASP A 444 -34.35 19.37 12.41
CA ASP A 444 -34.10 20.24 13.57
C ASP A 444 -33.38 19.63 14.80
N ALA A 445 -32.01 19.78 14.83
CA ALA A 445 -31.31 20.42 15.95
C ALA A 445 -29.86 20.73 15.52
#